data_099b4ad15f0e9e0a3827c7c450489403
#
_entry.id   099b4ad15f0e9e0a3827c7c450489403
#
_cell.length_a   1.000
_cell.length_b   1.000
_cell.length_c   1.000
_cell.angle_alpha   90.00
_cell.angle_beta   90.00
_cell.angle_gamma   90.00
#
_symmetry.space_group_name_H-M   'P 1'
#
loop_
_entity.id
_entity.type
_entity.pdbx_description
1 polymer ?
#
loop_
_entity_poly.entity_id
_entity_poly.type
_entity_poly.pdbx_seq_one_letter_code
_entity_poly.pdbx_strand_id
1 'polypeptide(L)' 'MPSQINDDEIDKLINEIIDETGSSNIKDMGRVMTILKEKYSGQMDFGKASLIVKEKLNS' A
#
# COMPACT_ATOMS: atom_id res chain seq x y z
N MET A 1 15.18 15.77 -7.52
CA MET A 1 14.48 15.85 -6.81
C MET A 1 13.66 14.77 -6.63
N PRO A 2 13.65 14.18 -5.79
CA PRO A 2 12.94 13.05 -5.64
C PRO A 2 11.59 13.31 -5.30
N SER A 3 10.77 12.68 -5.93
CA SER A 3 9.47 12.90 -5.60
C SER A 3 9.00 11.69 -4.94
N GLN A 4 9.40 11.44 -3.79
CA GLN A 4 8.87 10.34 -3.06
C GLN A 4 7.48 10.68 -2.56
N ILE A 5 6.59 9.70 -2.62
CA ILE A 5 5.23 9.86 -2.12
C ILE A 5 5.29 9.92 -0.60
N ASN A 6 4.66 10.90 0.00
CA ASN A 6 4.72 11.03 1.46
C ASN A 6 3.73 10.06 2.12
N ASP A 7 3.81 9.97 3.45
CA ASP A 7 3.03 8.99 4.20
C ASP A 7 1.53 9.14 3.98
N ASP A 8 1.05 10.36 3.93
CA ASP A 8 -0.38 10.60 3.73
C ASP A 8 -0.84 10.07 2.38
N GLU A 9 -0.03 10.26 1.36
CA GLU A 9 -0.38 9.79 0.03
C GLU A 9 -0.30 8.28 -0.05
N ILE A 10 0.69 7.69 0.61
CA ILE A 10 0.80 6.24 0.66
C ILE A 10 -0.46 5.66 1.29
N ASP A 11 -0.91 6.29 2.37
CA ASP A 11 -2.11 5.84 3.06
C ASP A 11 -3.33 5.85 2.12
N LYS A 12 -3.49 6.93 1.37
CA LYS A 12 -4.59 7.05 0.42
C LYS A 12 -4.51 6.01 -0.68
N LEU A 13 -3.33 5.81 -1.23
CA LEU A 13 -3.14 4.85 -2.30
C LEU A 13 -3.46 3.43 -1.83
N ILE A 14 -3.04 3.11 -0.62
CA ILE A 14 -3.30 1.80 -0.06
C ILE A 14 -4.80 1.61 0.15
N ASN A 15 -5.48 2.65 0.64
CA ASN A 15 -6.92 2.58 0.81
C ASN A 15 -7.62 2.32 -0.51
N GLU A 16 -7.19 2.98 -1.58
CA GLU A 16 -7.78 2.79 -2.90
C GLU A 16 -7.59 1.36 -3.38
N ILE A 17 -6.40 0.82 -3.18
CA ILE A 17 -6.12 -0.54 -3.61
C ILE A 17 -6.94 -1.54 -2.81
N ILE A 18 -7.03 -1.33 -1.51
CA ILE A 18 -7.82 -2.21 -0.66
C ILE A 18 -9.28 -2.18 -1.10
N ASP A 19 -9.78 -1.01 -1.44
CA ASP A 19 -11.16 -0.86 -1.87
C ASP A 19 -11.37 -1.55 -3.22
N GLU A 20 -10.42 -1.42 -4.13
CA GLU A 20 -10.52 -2.04 -5.44
C GLU A 20 -10.51 -3.55 -5.36
N THR A 21 -9.63 -4.10 -4.54
CA THR A 21 -9.48 -5.54 -4.44
C THR A 21 -10.47 -6.16 -3.47
N GLY A 22 -11.13 -5.35 -2.66
CA GLY A 22 -12.03 -5.86 -1.65
C GLY A 22 -11.29 -6.54 -0.53
N SER A 23 -10.01 -6.22 -0.35
CA SER A 23 -9.21 -6.85 0.68
C SER A 23 -9.64 -6.38 2.06
N SER A 24 -9.76 -7.31 2.99
CA SER A 24 -10.12 -6.95 4.34
C SER A 24 -9.38 -7.79 5.37
N ASN A 25 -8.51 -8.67 4.90
CA ASN A 25 -7.75 -9.54 5.79
C ASN A 25 -6.27 -9.37 5.58
N ILE A 26 -5.52 -9.65 6.63
CA ILE A 26 -4.07 -9.58 6.55
C ILE A 26 -3.52 -10.54 5.48
N LYS A 27 -4.29 -11.56 5.14
CA LYS A 27 -3.88 -12.52 4.11
C LYS A 27 -3.80 -11.87 2.74
N ASP A 28 -4.52 -10.79 2.53
CA ASP A 28 -4.51 -10.09 1.26
C ASP A 28 -3.34 -9.11 1.13
N MET A 29 -2.52 -9.02 2.17
CA MET A 29 -1.39 -8.12 2.18
C MET A 29 -0.47 -8.33 0.98
N GLY A 30 -0.19 -9.58 0.66
CA GLY A 30 0.66 -9.90 -0.48
C GLY A 30 0.09 -9.36 -1.78
N ARG A 31 -1.21 -9.49 -1.96
CA ARG A 31 -1.87 -9.01 -3.17
C ARG A 31 -1.77 -7.48 -3.25
N VAL A 32 -2.07 -6.81 -2.15
CA VAL A 32 -2.00 -5.36 -2.11
C VAL A 32 -0.58 -4.89 -2.41
N MET A 33 0.41 -5.53 -1.80
CA MET A 33 1.80 -5.16 -2.03
C MET A 33 2.21 -5.39 -3.48
N THR A 34 1.73 -6.46 -4.10
CA THR A 34 2.03 -6.73 -5.50
C THR A 34 1.49 -5.62 -6.39
N ILE A 35 0.27 -5.19 -6.13
CA ILE A 35 -0.34 -4.12 -6.92
C ILE A 35 0.43 -2.81 -6.71
N LEU A 36 0.81 -2.53 -5.46
CA LEU A 36 1.58 -1.34 -5.17
C LEU A 36 2.90 -1.34 -5.93
N LYS A 37 3.58 -2.47 -5.96
CA LYS A 37 4.85 -2.57 -6.66
C LYS A 37 4.69 -2.37 -8.15
N GLU A 38 3.61 -2.85 -8.71
CA GLU A 38 3.36 -2.70 -10.13
C GLU A 38 3.01 -1.27 -10.50
N LYS A 39 2.17 -0.64 -9.69
CA LYS A 39 1.71 0.70 -10.00
C LYS A 39 2.71 1.80 -9.60
N TYR A 40 3.42 1.59 -8.51
CA TYR A 40 4.29 2.63 -7.96
C TYR A 40 5.72 2.17 -7.74
N SER A 41 6.20 1.33 -8.63
CA SER A 41 7.56 0.82 -8.53
C SER A 41 8.58 1.96 -8.45
N GLY A 42 9.39 1.95 -7.41
CA GLY A 42 10.43 2.96 -7.26
C GLY A 42 9.94 4.33 -6.82
N GLN A 43 8.65 4.49 -6.54
CA GLN A 43 8.10 5.77 -6.16
C GLN A 43 7.79 5.90 -4.69
N MET A 44 7.83 4.82 -3.94
CA MET A 44 7.55 4.88 -2.52
C MET A 44 8.42 3.90 -1.77
N ASP A 45 8.49 4.10 -0.46
CA ASP A 45 9.21 3.19 0.41
C ASP A 45 8.28 2.03 0.74
N PHE A 46 8.53 0.88 0.12
CA PHE A 46 7.67 -0.27 0.33
C PHE A 46 7.76 -0.82 1.75
N GLY A 47 8.82 -0.50 2.46
CA GLY A 47 8.90 -0.86 3.86
C GLY A 47 7.82 -0.17 4.66
N LYS A 48 7.65 1.12 4.43
CA LYS A 48 6.60 1.88 5.11
C LYS A 48 5.22 1.45 4.60
N ALA A 49 5.11 1.24 3.29
CA ALA A 49 3.83 0.81 2.73
C ALA A 49 3.39 -0.51 3.34
N SER A 50 4.33 -1.42 3.52
CA SER A 50 4.03 -2.70 4.12
C SER A 50 3.46 -2.55 5.53
N LEU A 51 4.06 -1.66 6.31
CA LEU A 51 3.58 -1.41 7.67
C LEU A 51 2.16 -0.85 7.66
N ILE A 52 1.91 0.09 6.76
CA ILE A 52 0.59 0.70 6.66
C ILE A 52 -0.45 -0.32 6.22
N VAL A 53 -0.11 -1.13 5.23
CA VAL A 53 -1.01 -2.17 4.75
C VAL A 53 -1.33 -3.14 5.88
N LYS A 54 -0.31 -3.54 6.62
CA LYS A 54 -0.50 -4.46 7.73
C LYS A 54 -1.44 -3.88 8.77
N GLU A 55 -1.26 -2.63 9.10
CA GLU A 55 -2.13 -1.98 10.07
C GLU A 55 -3.56 -1.90 9.60
N LYS A 56 -3.75 -1.57 8.33
CA LYS A 56 -5.09 -1.44 7.78
C LYS A 56 -5.82 -2.78 7.70
N LEU A 57 -5.11 -3.80 7.32
CA LEU A 57 -5.71 -5.11 7.15
C LEU A 57 -5.84 -5.87 8.46
N ASN A 58 -5.04 -5.48 9.45
CA ASN A 58 -5.05 -6.14 10.74
C ASN A 58 -6.05 -5.54 11.73
N SER A 59 -6.62 -4.42 11.41
CA SER A 59 -7.53 -3.75 12.33
C SER A 59 -8.98 -4.18 12.17
#